data_75bb2259f5647ea69a75f942bc0f8627
#
_entry.id   75bb2259f5647ea69a75f942bc0f8627
#
_cell.length_a   1.000
_cell.length_b   1.000
_cell.length_c   1.000
_cell.angle_alpha   90.00
_cell.angle_beta   90.00
_cell.angle_gamma   90.00
#
_symmetry.space_group_name_H-M   'P 1'
#
loop_
_entity.id
_entity.type
_entity.pdbx_description
1 polymer ?
#
loop_
_entity_poly.entity_id
_entity_poly.type
_entity_poly.pdbx_seq_one_letter_code
_entity_poly.pdbx_strand_id
1 'polypeptide(L)'
;MNQELMKEFKADLKEFREMTEKFYAKEVSVKDYKGFSGGFGSYAQKGGEASMLRLRMPGGRVTKEKLKFLVDSIERYDVKRAHITTCQTVQFHDLDAKAVCDIMEQAMDAGIVTRGGGGDFPRNTMVSPLSGVEQGEYFDVLPYAEE
;
A
#
# COMPACT_ATOMS: atom_id res chain seq x y z
N MET A 1 7.23 13.60 1.82
CA MET A 1 6.72 13.02 3.10
C MET A 1 7.71 13.29 4.22
N ASN A 2 7.22 13.72 5.39
CA ASN A 2 8.04 14.09 6.56
C ASN A 2 8.78 12.85 7.10
N GLN A 3 10.10 12.98 7.40
CA GLN A 3 10.93 11.88 7.93
C GLN A 3 10.45 11.38 9.30
N GLU A 4 9.89 12.26 10.12
CA GLU A 4 9.35 11.93 11.44
C GLU A 4 8.12 11.02 11.31
N LEU A 5 7.19 11.37 10.42
CA LEU A 5 6.02 10.56 10.11
C LEU A 5 6.38 9.17 9.57
N MET A 6 7.43 9.09 8.74
CA MET A 6 7.94 7.80 8.25
C MET A 6 8.48 6.92 9.37
N LYS A 7 9.15 7.53 10.36
CA LYS A 7 9.67 6.82 11.53
C LYS A 7 8.53 6.27 12.39
N GLU A 8 7.48 7.06 12.59
CA GLU A 8 6.27 6.61 13.30
C GLU A 8 5.60 5.45 12.57
N PHE A 9 5.40 5.57 11.25
CA PHE A 9 4.80 4.48 10.46
C PHE A 9 5.63 3.20 10.50
N LYS A 10 6.97 3.30 10.48
CA LYS A 10 7.84 2.13 10.64
C LYS A 10 7.73 1.50 12.03
N ALA A 11 7.55 2.30 13.08
CA ALA A 11 7.35 1.77 14.43
C ALA A 11 6.05 0.94 14.55
N ASP A 12 4.97 1.40 13.90
CA ASP A 12 3.69 0.71 13.87
C ASP A 12 3.74 -0.65 13.14
N LEU A 13 4.72 -0.84 12.24
CA LEU A 13 4.84 -2.11 11.50
C LEU A 13 5.17 -3.31 12.37
N LYS A 14 5.77 -3.09 13.53
CA LYS A 14 6.01 -4.17 14.48
C LYS A 14 4.69 -4.76 14.96
N GLU A 15 3.75 -3.91 15.34
CA GLU A 15 2.41 -4.34 15.78
C GLU A 15 1.65 -5.03 14.64
N PHE A 16 1.77 -4.49 13.41
CA PHE A 16 1.17 -5.12 12.22
C PHE A 16 1.73 -6.54 11.99
N ARG A 17 3.03 -6.73 12.11
CA ARG A 17 3.69 -8.03 11.95
C ARG A 17 3.21 -9.02 13.00
N GLU A 18 3.21 -8.64 14.28
CA GLU A 18 2.74 -9.47 15.39
C GLU A 18 1.26 -9.89 15.20
N MET A 19 0.40 -8.97 14.81
CA MET A 19 -1.01 -9.25 14.54
C MET A 19 -1.19 -10.17 13.32
N THR A 20 -0.40 -9.97 12.28
CA THR A 20 -0.41 -10.81 11.08
C THR A 20 0.02 -12.24 11.41
N GLU A 21 1.09 -12.41 12.17
CA GLU A 21 1.54 -13.74 12.63
C GLU A 21 0.46 -14.48 13.43
N LYS A 22 -0.19 -13.80 14.38
CA LYS A 22 -1.32 -14.35 15.15
C LYS A 22 -2.50 -14.75 14.27
N PHE A 23 -2.80 -13.92 13.25
CA PHE A 23 -3.88 -14.24 12.33
C PHE A 23 -3.59 -15.52 11.52
N TYR A 24 -2.39 -15.65 10.97
CA TYR A 24 -2.02 -16.84 10.22
C TYR A 24 -1.84 -18.08 11.13
N ALA A 25 -1.52 -17.89 12.43
CA ALA A 25 -1.56 -18.93 13.44
C ALA A 25 -2.99 -19.33 13.86
N LYS A 26 -4.03 -18.69 13.31
CA LYS A 26 -5.45 -18.89 13.63
C LYS A 26 -5.84 -18.47 15.07
N GLU A 27 -5.07 -17.60 15.69
CA GLU A 27 -5.33 -17.04 17.02
C GLU A 27 -6.27 -15.84 17.00
N VAL A 28 -6.42 -15.21 15.83
CA VAL A 28 -7.26 -14.02 15.60
C VAL A 28 -8.28 -14.30 14.51
N SER A 29 -9.52 -13.83 14.71
CA SER A 29 -10.58 -13.98 13.71
C SER A 29 -10.33 -13.16 12.45
N VAL A 30 -10.86 -13.60 11.31
CA VAL A 30 -10.81 -12.86 10.03
C VAL A 30 -11.41 -11.45 10.19
N LYS A 31 -12.48 -11.31 10.99
CA LYS A 31 -13.15 -10.05 11.23
C LYS A 31 -12.27 -9.07 11.99
N ASP A 32 -11.65 -9.53 13.08
CA ASP A 32 -10.80 -8.69 13.93
C ASP A 32 -9.52 -8.30 13.17
N TYR A 33 -8.91 -9.25 12.47
CA TYR A 33 -7.75 -8.97 11.63
C TYR A 33 -8.07 -7.94 10.52
N LYS A 34 -9.21 -8.05 9.84
CA LYS A 34 -9.61 -7.06 8.83
C LYS A 34 -9.85 -5.68 9.42
N GLY A 35 -10.43 -5.59 10.60
CA GLY A 35 -10.63 -4.34 11.31
C GLY A 35 -9.30 -3.63 11.62
N PHE A 36 -8.30 -4.40 12.03
CA PHE A 36 -6.96 -3.88 12.31
C PHE A 36 -6.16 -3.61 11.03
N SER A 37 -6.00 -4.61 10.17
CA SER A 37 -5.10 -4.56 9.01
C SER A 37 -5.56 -3.56 7.93
N GLY A 38 -6.85 -3.25 7.88
CA GLY A 38 -7.40 -2.27 6.94
C GLY A 38 -6.75 -0.89 7.07
N GLY A 39 -6.48 -0.43 8.28
CA GLY A 39 -5.79 0.83 8.54
C GLY A 39 -4.35 0.87 7.99
N PHE A 40 -3.71 -0.29 7.85
CA PHE A 40 -2.40 -0.46 7.24
C PHE A 40 -2.44 -0.65 5.71
N GLY A 41 -3.64 -0.70 5.12
CA GLY A 41 -3.85 -0.92 3.69
C GLY A 41 -3.82 -2.39 3.27
N SER A 42 -3.94 -3.31 4.22
CA SER A 42 -3.96 -4.74 3.98
C SER A 42 -5.29 -5.37 4.37
N TYR A 43 -5.70 -6.40 3.65
CA TYR A 43 -6.89 -7.19 3.95
C TYR A 43 -6.65 -8.67 3.75
N ALA A 44 -7.13 -9.49 4.69
CA ALA A 44 -7.29 -10.91 4.45
C ALA A 44 -8.26 -11.14 3.29
N GLN A 45 -7.85 -11.95 2.32
CA GLN A 45 -8.68 -12.36 1.20
C GLN A 45 -9.72 -13.40 1.63
N LYS A 46 -10.63 -13.75 0.71
CA LYS A 46 -11.66 -14.77 0.97
C LYS A 46 -10.98 -16.09 1.36
N GLY A 47 -11.38 -16.67 2.47
CA GLY A 47 -10.77 -17.88 3.02
C GLY A 47 -9.75 -17.61 4.12
N GLY A 48 -9.17 -16.42 4.20
CA GLY A 48 -8.22 -16.03 5.25
C GLY A 48 -6.83 -16.66 5.13
N GLU A 49 -6.49 -17.21 3.95
CA GLU A 49 -5.20 -17.88 3.72
C GLU A 49 -4.17 -17.00 3.01
N ALA A 50 -4.61 -15.86 2.47
CA ALA A 50 -3.76 -14.90 1.80
C ALA A 50 -4.21 -13.47 2.11
N SER A 51 -3.33 -12.51 1.90
CA SER A 51 -3.57 -11.09 2.07
C SER A 51 -3.46 -10.31 0.76
N MET A 52 -4.21 -9.23 0.68
CA MET A 52 -4.05 -8.18 -0.32
C MET A 52 -3.37 -6.99 0.33
N LEU A 53 -2.43 -6.35 -0.35
CA LEU A 53 -1.79 -5.11 0.06
C LEU A 53 -2.03 -4.02 -0.98
N ARG A 54 -2.44 -2.83 -0.53
CA ARG A 54 -2.60 -1.65 -1.38
C ARG A 54 -1.43 -0.69 -1.19
N LEU A 55 -0.75 -0.43 -2.29
CA LEU A 55 0.36 0.50 -2.40
C LEU A 55 -0.20 1.83 -2.92
N ARG A 56 -0.16 2.88 -2.10
CA ARG A 56 -0.70 4.19 -2.46
C ARG A 56 0.23 4.89 -3.44
N MET A 57 -0.36 5.46 -4.47
CA MET A 57 0.35 6.25 -5.49
C MET A 57 -0.35 7.61 -5.61
N PRO A 58 -0.03 8.58 -4.74
CA PRO A 58 -0.64 9.90 -4.79
C PRO A 58 -0.52 10.50 -6.20
N GLY A 59 -1.63 11.04 -6.72
CA GLY A 59 -1.70 11.52 -8.10
C GLY A 59 -1.54 10.44 -9.18
N GLY A 60 -1.52 9.16 -8.84
CA GLY A 60 -1.24 8.07 -9.77
C GLY A 60 0.21 8.01 -10.25
N ARG A 61 1.09 8.84 -9.68
CA ARG A 61 2.47 8.98 -10.14
C ARG A 61 3.35 7.81 -9.71
N VAL A 62 3.90 7.11 -10.69
CA VAL A 62 4.85 6.02 -10.49
C VAL A 62 6.21 6.43 -11.04
N THR A 63 7.15 6.80 -10.14
CA THR A 63 8.53 7.11 -10.52
C THR A 63 9.28 5.83 -10.91
N LYS A 64 10.49 5.98 -11.50
CA LYS A 64 11.34 4.84 -11.85
C LYS A 64 11.70 4.00 -10.62
N GLU A 65 11.96 4.63 -9.50
CA GLU A 65 12.27 3.99 -8.22
C GLU A 65 11.07 3.18 -7.70
N LYS A 66 9.88 3.78 -7.72
CA LYS A 66 8.63 3.08 -7.35
C LYS A 66 8.36 1.90 -8.28
N LEU A 67 8.52 2.10 -9.61
CA LEU A 67 8.34 1.03 -10.59
C LEU A 67 9.33 -0.11 -10.35
N LYS A 68 10.61 0.22 -10.13
CA LYS A 68 11.63 -0.78 -9.80
C LYS A 68 11.26 -1.57 -8.55
N PHE A 69 10.84 -0.89 -7.48
CA PHE A 69 10.37 -1.54 -6.26
C PHE A 69 9.20 -2.51 -6.52
N LEU A 70 8.22 -2.11 -7.35
CA LEU A 70 7.09 -2.98 -7.70
C LEU A 70 7.57 -4.25 -8.42
N VAL A 71 8.45 -4.10 -9.41
CA VAL A 71 9.01 -5.25 -10.17
C VAL A 71 9.83 -6.15 -9.26
N ASP A 72 10.76 -5.60 -8.51
CA ASP A 72 11.61 -6.37 -7.58
C ASP A 72 10.75 -7.12 -6.53
N SER A 73 9.65 -6.52 -6.07
CA SER A 73 8.73 -7.16 -5.12
C SER A 73 7.95 -8.30 -5.77
N ILE A 74 7.48 -8.11 -7.00
CA ILE A 74 6.78 -9.17 -7.76
C ILE A 74 7.69 -10.38 -7.93
N GLU A 75 8.93 -10.16 -8.34
CA GLU A 75 9.90 -11.24 -8.57
C GLU A 75 10.30 -11.93 -7.26
N ARG A 76 10.64 -11.15 -6.22
CA ARG A 76 11.16 -11.67 -4.94
C ARG A 76 10.13 -12.49 -4.17
N TYR A 77 8.88 -12.04 -4.15
CA TYR A 77 7.80 -12.67 -3.37
C TYR A 77 6.84 -13.47 -4.23
N ASP A 78 7.18 -13.71 -5.51
CA ASP A 78 6.37 -14.49 -6.46
C ASP A 78 4.90 -14.03 -6.50
N VAL A 79 4.70 -12.70 -6.57
CA VAL A 79 3.36 -12.10 -6.58
C VAL A 79 2.61 -12.51 -7.84
N LYS A 80 1.61 -13.36 -7.69
CA LYS A 80 0.87 -13.94 -8.82
C LYS A 80 -0.06 -12.95 -9.49
N ARG A 81 -0.51 -11.92 -8.77
CA ARG A 81 -1.48 -10.97 -9.28
C ARG A 81 -1.21 -9.58 -8.74
N ALA A 82 -0.92 -8.66 -9.64
CA ALA A 82 -0.90 -7.21 -9.41
C ALA A 82 -2.09 -6.58 -10.13
N HIS A 83 -2.73 -5.60 -9.48
CA HIS A 83 -3.89 -4.89 -10.02
C HIS A 83 -3.66 -3.38 -9.92
N ILE A 84 -3.77 -2.68 -11.05
CA ILE A 84 -3.84 -1.22 -11.11
C ILE A 84 -5.30 -0.81 -10.97
N THR A 85 -5.61 0.00 -9.97
CA THR A 85 -7.00 0.32 -9.62
C THR A 85 -7.46 1.64 -10.24
N THR A 86 -8.78 1.81 -10.34
CA THR A 86 -9.40 3.09 -10.75
C THR A 86 -9.12 4.24 -9.78
N CYS A 87 -8.70 3.95 -8.53
CA CYS A 87 -8.25 4.96 -7.56
C CYS A 87 -6.75 5.26 -7.69
N GLN A 88 -6.12 4.97 -8.82
CA GLN A 88 -4.71 5.25 -9.09
C GLN A 88 -3.77 4.63 -8.02
N THR A 89 -4.08 3.40 -7.57
CA THR A 89 -3.23 2.64 -6.65
C THR A 89 -2.82 1.32 -7.28
N VAL A 90 -1.79 0.68 -6.71
CA VAL A 90 -1.41 -0.69 -7.06
C VAL A 90 -1.81 -1.63 -5.93
N GLN A 91 -2.37 -2.78 -6.24
CA GLN A 91 -2.67 -3.83 -5.29
C GLN A 91 -1.87 -5.09 -5.62
N PHE A 92 -1.24 -5.67 -4.63
CA PHE A 92 -0.70 -7.02 -4.70
C PHE A 92 -1.65 -7.98 -3.98
N HIS A 93 -1.91 -9.10 -4.60
CA HIS A 93 -2.81 -10.13 -4.11
C HIS A 93 -2.07 -11.42 -3.82
N ASP A 94 -2.74 -12.30 -3.10
CA ASP A 94 -2.30 -13.66 -2.81
C ASP A 94 -0.97 -13.71 -2.04
N LEU A 95 -0.74 -12.69 -1.19
CA LEU A 95 0.46 -12.58 -0.36
C LEU A 95 0.33 -13.44 0.90
N ASP A 96 1.40 -14.16 1.24
CA ASP A 96 1.53 -14.81 2.54
C ASP A 96 1.89 -13.81 3.66
N ALA A 97 1.96 -14.29 4.90
CA ALA A 97 2.26 -13.47 6.07
C ALA A 97 3.61 -12.75 5.96
N LYS A 98 4.64 -13.45 5.44
CA LYS A 98 5.97 -12.87 5.29
C LYS A 98 5.99 -11.80 4.21
N ALA A 99 5.45 -12.10 3.04
CA ALA A 99 5.44 -11.19 1.90
C ALA A 99 4.70 -9.90 2.21
N VAL A 100 3.51 -9.97 2.83
CA VAL A 100 2.73 -8.76 3.14
C VAL A 100 3.47 -7.82 4.09
N CYS A 101 4.13 -8.37 5.12
CA CYS A 101 4.90 -7.58 6.09
C CYS A 101 6.16 -6.99 5.46
N ASP A 102 6.94 -7.81 4.76
CA ASP A 102 8.21 -7.38 4.17
C ASP A 102 8.01 -6.35 3.05
N ILE A 103 7.01 -6.55 2.18
CA ILE A 103 6.70 -5.59 1.12
C ILE A 103 6.23 -4.26 1.73
N MET A 104 5.39 -4.29 2.77
CA MET A 104 4.91 -3.09 3.46
C MET A 104 6.07 -2.29 4.06
N GLU A 105 7.02 -2.97 4.70
CA GLU A 105 8.21 -2.33 5.28
C GLU A 105 9.11 -1.72 4.20
N GLN A 106 9.45 -2.49 3.17
CA GLN A 106 10.33 -2.07 2.07
C GLN A 106 9.69 -0.98 1.20
N ALA A 107 8.36 -0.95 1.07
CA ALA A 107 7.63 0.07 0.31
C ALA A 107 7.93 1.49 0.82
N MET A 108 8.11 1.65 2.13
CA MET A 108 8.42 2.94 2.72
C MET A 108 9.79 3.46 2.28
N ASP A 109 10.77 2.59 2.10
CA ASP A 109 12.11 2.97 1.61
C ASP A 109 12.07 3.42 0.14
N ALA A 110 11.08 2.93 -0.62
CA ALA A 110 10.79 3.39 -1.98
C ALA A 110 9.84 4.62 -2.03
N GLY A 111 9.51 5.20 -0.87
CA GLY A 111 8.58 6.34 -0.77
C GLY A 111 7.13 5.98 -1.06
N ILE A 112 6.75 4.71 -0.85
CA ILE A 112 5.39 4.22 -1.02
C ILE A 112 4.78 3.97 0.36
N VAL A 113 3.63 4.59 0.64
CA VAL A 113 2.88 4.41 1.88
C VAL A 113 1.71 3.47 1.64
N THR A 114 1.50 2.55 2.57
CA THR A 114 0.33 1.66 2.58
C THR A 114 -0.70 2.11 3.61
N ARG A 115 -0.26 2.79 4.69
CA ARG A 115 -1.13 3.30 5.75
C ARG A 115 -2.24 4.18 5.19
N GLY A 116 -3.47 3.98 5.66
CA GLY A 116 -4.66 4.62 5.11
C GLY A 116 -5.10 4.09 3.74
N GLY A 117 -4.43 3.08 3.19
CA GLY A 117 -4.82 2.46 1.92
C GLY A 117 -6.10 1.61 2.01
N GLY A 118 -6.64 1.42 3.19
CA GLY A 118 -7.86 0.68 3.46
C GLY A 118 -8.58 1.22 4.69
N GLY A 119 -9.56 0.48 5.21
CA GLY A 119 -10.39 0.95 6.30
C GLY A 119 -11.34 2.07 5.88
N ASP A 120 -11.71 2.91 6.84
CA ASP A 120 -12.60 4.07 6.64
C ASP A 120 -11.78 5.35 6.44
N PHE A 121 -10.84 5.30 5.49
CA PHE A 121 -9.95 6.41 5.13
C PHE A 121 -10.04 6.73 3.64
N PRO A 122 -9.73 7.98 3.22
CA PRO A 122 -9.45 8.30 1.83
C PRO A 122 -8.26 7.45 1.34
N ARG A 123 -8.52 6.57 0.38
CA ARG A 123 -7.55 5.53 -0.02
C ARG A 123 -6.36 6.08 -0.79
N ASN A 124 -6.59 7.13 -1.55
CA ASN A 124 -5.57 7.79 -2.35
C ASN A 124 -6.05 9.17 -2.78
N THR A 125 -5.12 10.08 -3.05
CA THR A 125 -5.42 11.35 -3.72
C THR A 125 -5.29 11.12 -5.23
N MET A 126 -6.32 11.47 -5.99
CA MET A 126 -6.37 11.30 -7.44
C MET A 126 -6.31 12.63 -8.14
N VAL A 127 -5.61 12.68 -9.27
CA VAL A 127 -5.58 13.82 -10.17
C VAL A 127 -5.81 13.36 -11.62
N SER A 128 -6.02 14.31 -12.52
CA SER A 128 -6.03 13.99 -13.95
C SER A 128 -4.68 13.36 -14.37
N PRO A 129 -4.69 12.31 -15.20
CA PRO A 129 -3.45 11.77 -15.76
C PRO A 129 -2.66 12.79 -16.61
N LEU A 130 -3.32 13.86 -17.04
CA LEU A 130 -2.74 14.94 -17.83
C LEU A 130 -2.28 16.12 -16.98
N SER A 131 -2.45 16.07 -15.66
CA SER A 131 -2.04 17.17 -14.77
C SER A 131 -0.56 17.49 -14.92
N GLY A 132 -0.25 18.76 -15.04
CA GLY A 132 1.10 19.27 -15.29
C GLY A 132 1.53 19.28 -16.76
N VAL A 133 0.73 18.72 -17.69
CA VAL A 133 1.06 18.64 -19.13
C VAL A 133 -0.07 19.09 -20.06
N GLU A 134 -1.28 19.27 -19.54
CA GLU A 134 -2.43 19.67 -20.35
C GLU A 134 -2.39 21.16 -20.72
N GLN A 135 -2.59 21.47 -21.99
CA GLN A 135 -2.68 22.87 -22.43
C GLN A 135 -3.97 23.52 -21.87
N GLY A 136 -3.83 24.66 -21.21
CA GLY A 136 -4.94 25.38 -20.61
C GLY A 136 -5.22 25.01 -19.16
N GLU A 137 -4.42 24.14 -18.57
CA GLU A 137 -4.45 23.90 -17.13
C GLU A 137 -4.08 25.18 -16.37
N TYR A 138 -4.87 25.56 -15.36
CA TYR A 138 -4.63 26.78 -14.60
C TYR A 138 -3.35 26.69 -13.76
N PHE A 139 -3.03 25.54 -13.22
CA PHE A 139 -1.81 25.22 -12.49
C PHE A 139 -1.67 23.70 -12.32
N ASP A 140 -0.43 23.23 -12.16
CA ASP A 140 -0.15 21.81 -11.88
C ASP A 140 -0.60 21.46 -10.46
N VAL A 141 -1.56 20.54 -10.33
CA VAL A 141 -2.09 20.07 -9.03
C VAL A 141 -1.34 18.86 -8.47
N LEU A 142 -0.44 18.25 -9.24
CA LEU A 142 0.28 17.04 -8.83
C LEU A 142 1.11 17.23 -7.54
N PRO A 143 1.84 18.33 -7.33
CA PRO A 143 2.57 18.57 -6.08
C PRO A 143 1.67 18.54 -4.83
N TYR A 144 0.45 19.07 -4.93
CA TYR A 144 -0.52 19.05 -3.82
C TYR A 144 -1.11 17.67 -3.55
N ALA A 145 -1.14 16.81 -4.55
CA ALA A 145 -1.58 15.42 -4.38
C ALA A 145 -0.52 14.56 -3.70
N GLU A 146 0.74 14.95 -3.78
CA GLU A 146 1.88 14.21 -3.25
C GLU A 146 2.22 14.57 -1.78
N GLU A 147 1.68 15.71 -1.26
CA GLU A 147 1.77 16.08 0.15
C GLU A 147 0.91 15.18 1.05
#